data_a9ea736a87e20246851546e3be1c8dc6
#
_entry.id   a9ea736a87e20246851546e3be1c8dc6
#
_cell.length_a   1.000
_cell.length_b   1.000
_cell.length_c   1.000
_cell.angle_alpha   90.00
_cell.angle_beta   90.00
_cell.angle_gamma   90.00
#
_symmetry.space_group_name_H-M   'P 1'
#
loop_
_entity.id
_entity.type
_entity.pdbx_description
1 polymer ?
#
loop_
_entity_poly.entity_id
_entity_poly.type
_entity_poly.pdbx_seq_one_letter_code
_entity_poly.pdbx_strand_id
1 'polypeptide(L)'
;MLERHIADYHFIADPTTGMTMRWGTTIKDNPTWAPVPELADISISNHCSKGCSFCYKDSCINNDFLNVEDYCSILDSMNHPKYGNVFQVALGGGEPLEHPNFLEIIAETCRRSIVPNFTTNGMLLTPKICGSLSGKIGAVALSVSSMADLELKKLAFLIDAGIKTNIHYVLSKNNLEEACMILRGCYNEKLNGINAIIFLTYGSKYHRKQNLSSYKNP
;
A
#
# COMPACT_ATOMS: atom_id res chain seq x y z
N MET A 1 20.42 2.92 5.42
CA MET A 1 19.57 4.00 5.97
C MET A 1 19.54 5.14 4.95
N LEU A 2 18.38 5.70 4.66
CA LEU A 2 18.22 6.88 3.80
C LEU A 2 18.09 8.10 4.70
N GLU A 3 18.85 9.16 4.41
CA GLU A 3 18.82 10.41 5.17
C GLU A 3 18.69 11.58 4.20
N ARG A 4 17.83 12.54 4.56
CA ARG A 4 17.63 13.80 3.84
C ARG A 4 17.56 14.95 4.82
N HIS A 5 18.41 15.96 4.63
CA HIS A 5 18.44 17.17 5.44
C HIS A 5 18.47 18.38 4.52
N ILE A 6 17.35 19.09 4.40
CA ILE A 6 17.15 20.17 3.43
C ILE A 6 16.37 21.30 4.09
N ALA A 7 17.05 22.41 4.36
CA ALA A 7 16.47 23.54 5.11
C ALA A 7 15.82 23.07 6.41
N ASP A 8 14.52 23.27 6.56
CA ASP A 8 13.69 22.86 7.69
C ASP A 8 13.01 21.50 7.47
N TYR A 9 13.46 20.70 6.50
CA TYR A 9 12.97 19.35 6.26
C TYR A 9 14.07 18.34 6.56
N HIS A 10 13.78 17.43 7.49
CA HIS A 10 14.65 16.31 7.83
C HIS A 10 13.86 15.01 7.74
N PHE A 11 14.45 14.00 7.10
CA PHE A 11 13.84 12.70 6.92
C PHE A 11 14.87 11.60 7.04
N ILE A 12 14.58 10.60 7.87
CA ILE A 12 15.37 9.37 7.99
C ILE A 12 14.43 8.20 7.71
N ALA A 13 14.92 7.25 6.93
CA ALA A 13 14.20 6.02 6.64
C ALA A 13 15.14 4.81 6.64
N ASP A 14 14.69 3.74 7.24
CA ASP A 14 15.37 2.44 7.23
C ASP A 14 14.56 1.44 6.40
N PRO A 15 15.04 1.05 5.21
CA PRO A 15 14.32 0.10 4.36
C PRO A 15 14.21 -1.30 4.99
N THR A 16 15.10 -1.66 5.92
CA THR A 16 15.09 -2.97 6.59
C THR A 16 13.96 -3.09 7.61
N THR A 17 13.83 -2.07 8.44
CA THR A 17 12.78 -2.05 9.49
C THR A 17 11.48 -1.41 9.00
N GLY A 18 11.53 -0.59 7.94
CA GLY A 18 10.43 0.24 7.47
C GLY A 18 10.17 1.45 8.37
N MET A 19 11.06 1.72 9.33
CA MET A 19 10.95 2.90 10.17
C MET A 19 11.18 4.16 9.34
N THR A 20 10.32 5.15 9.54
CA THR A 20 10.50 6.50 8.98
C THR A 20 10.33 7.53 10.09
N MET A 21 11.15 8.57 10.04
CA MET A 21 11.03 9.72 10.93
C MET A 21 11.20 11.00 10.12
N ARG A 22 10.32 11.95 10.35
CA ARG A 22 10.35 13.27 9.71
C ARG A 22 10.18 14.36 10.76
N TRP A 23 10.96 15.42 10.65
CA TRP A 23 10.85 16.58 11.53
C TRP A 23 11.27 17.86 10.80
N GLY A 24 10.88 19.01 11.36
CA GLY A 24 11.22 20.34 10.86
C GLY A 24 12.47 20.93 11.54
N THR A 25 12.47 22.23 11.78
CA THR A 25 13.57 22.92 12.46
C THR A 25 13.88 22.31 13.82
N THR A 26 12.86 21.84 14.52
CA THR A 26 13.01 21.06 15.76
C THR A 26 12.34 19.69 15.61
N ILE A 27 12.69 18.75 16.47
CA ILE A 27 12.11 17.39 16.49
C ILE A 27 10.58 17.38 16.73
N LYS A 28 10.02 18.48 17.21
CA LYS A 28 8.58 18.63 17.46
C LYS A 28 7.82 19.17 16.25
N ASP A 29 8.53 19.71 15.28
CA ASP A 29 7.91 20.30 14.11
C ASP A 29 7.61 19.22 13.08
N ASN A 30 6.45 19.28 12.43
CA ASN A 30 6.11 18.43 11.30
C ASN A 30 6.07 19.28 10.02
N PRO A 31 7.08 19.20 9.15
CA PRO A 31 7.12 20.04 7.94
C PRO A 31 5.94 19.73 7.03
N THR A 32 5.37 20.79 6.44
CA THR A 32 4.21 20.70 5.55
C THR A 32 4.57 20.41 4.09
N TRP A 33 5.86 20.35 3.79
CA TRP A 33 6.39 20.07 2.45
C TRP A 33 7.53 19.06 2.51
N ALA A 34 7.80 18.39 1.39
CA ALA A 34 8.96 17.55 1.19
C ALA A 34 9.60 17.87 -0.17
N PRO A 35 10.94 17.90 -0.28
CA PRO A 35 11.62 18.22 -1.55
C PRO A 35 11.47 17.13 -2.61
N VAL A 36 11.19 15.90 -2.17
CA VAL A 36 10.87 14.72 -2.99
C VAL A 36 9.81 13.89 -2.28
N PRO A 37 9.01 13.10 -3.01
CA PRO A 37 8.04 12.21 -2.38
C PRO A 37 8.72 11.23 -1.42
N GLU A 38 8.10 10.99 -0.27
CA GLU A 38 8.49 9.93 0.66
C GLU A 38 7.80 8.60 0.29
N LEU A 39 6.57 8.70 -0.19
CA LEU A 39 5.74 7.61 -0.67
C LEU A 39 5.03 8.02 -1.95
N ALA A 40 4.97 7.12 -2.93
CA ALA A 40 4.09 7.25 -4.09
C ALA A 40 3.10 6.09 -4.13
N ASP A 41 1.82 6.39 -4.39
CA ASP A 41 0.77 5.40 -4.63
C ASP A 41 0.59 5.24 -6.15
N ILE A 42 0.90 4.06 -6.67
CA ILE A 42 0.92 3.78 -8.11
C ILE A 42 -0.08 2.67 -8.44
N SER A 43 -1.07 3.00 -9.27
CA SER A 43 -1.96 1.98 -9.85
C SER A 43 -1.26 1.30 -11.00
N ILE A 44 -0.83 0.04 -10.83
CA ILE A 44 -0.20 -0.77 -11.88
C ILE A 44 -1.21 -1.54 -12.73
N SER A 45 -2.47 -1.56 -12.29
CA SER A 45 -3.55 -2.27 -12.97
C SER A 45 -4.89 -1.67 -12.61
N ASN A 46 -5.84 -1.69 -13.54
CA ASN A 46 -7.26 -1.54 -13.25
C ASN A 46 -8.01 -2.87 -13.40
N HIS A 47 -7.30 -3.95 -13.77
CA HIS A 47 -7.85 -5.30 -13.86
C HIS A 47 -8.02 -5.91 -12.47
N CYS A 48 -9.19 -6.53 -12.20
CA CYS A 48 -9.47 -7.26 -10.98
C CYS A 48 -10.62 -8.25 -11.20
N SER A 49 -10.38 -9.54 -10.94
CA SER A 49 -11.39 -10.60 -11.09
C SER A 49 -12.39 -10.66 -9.94
N LYS A 50 -12.08 -10.06 -8.77
CA LYS A 50 -12.93 -10.14 -7.56
C LYS A 50 -14.27 -9.41 -7.70
N GLY A 51 -14.33 -8.29 -8.44
CA GLY A 51 -15.58 -7.58 -8.74
C GLY A 51 -16.34 -7.07 -7.51
N CYS A 52 -15.66 -6.47 -6.53
CA CYS A 52 -16.29 -5.95 -5.32
C CYS A 52 -17.30 -4.84 -5.64
N SER A 53 -18.53 -4.94 -5.12
CA SER A 53 -19.59 -3.94 -5.32
C SER A 53 -19.24 -2.55 -4.78
N PHE A 54 -18.30 -2.47 -3.84
CA PHE A 54 -17.80 -1.24 -3.22
C PHE A 54 -16.45 -0.77 -3.79
N CYS A 55 -16.00 -1.31 -4.92
CA CYS A 55 -14.71 -0.95 -5.49
C CYS A 55 -14.65 0.54 -5.84
N TYR A 56 -13.75 1.28 -5.20
CA TYR A 56 -13.60 2.72 -5.45
C TYR A 56 -12.89 3.03 -6.78
N LYS A 57 -12.20 2.04 -7.35
CA LYS A 57 -11.50 2.11 -8.64
C LYS A 57 -12.36 1.66 -9.81
N ASP A 58 -13.54 1.07 -9.57
CA ASP A 58 -14.35 0.42 -10.61
C ASP A 58 -13.58 -0.64 -11.41
N SER A 59 -12.64 -1.30 -10.75
CA SER A 59 -11.80 -2.32 -11.37
C SER A 59 -12.63 -3.53 -11.80
N CYS A 60 -12.35 -4.02 -13.00
CA CYS A 60 -13.03 -5.18 -13.56
C CYS A 60 -12.09 -6.01 -14.44
N ILE A 61 -12.55 -7.18 -14.87
CA ILE A 61 -11.75 -8.16 -15.61
C ILE A 61 -11.29 -7.70 -17.01
N ASN A 62 -11.92 -6.67 -17.57
CA ASN A 62 -11.62 -6.17 -18.91
C ASN A 62 -10.76 -4.91 -18.92
N ASN A 63 -10.21 -4.51 -17.78
CA ASN A 63 -9.37 -3.33 -17.69
C ASN A 63 -7.89 -3.64 -17.94
N ASP A 64 -7.13 -2.58 -18.23
CA ASP A 64 -5.75 -2.65 -18.68
C ASP A 64 -4.74 -2.78 -17.52
N PHE A 65 -3.53 -3.17 -17.91
CA PHE A 65 -2.34 -3.19 -17.09
C PHE A 65 -1.37 -2.09 -17.52
N LEU A 66 -0.69 -1.47 -16.57
CA LEU A 66 0.43 -0.59 -16.85
C LEU A 66 1.62 -1.44 -17.34
N ASN A 67 2.18 -1.15 -18.50
CA ASN A 67 3.35 -1.89 -18.95
C ASN A 67 4.60 -1.55 -18.10
N VAL A 68 5.59 -2.44 -18.11
CA VAL A 68 6.79 -2.31 -17.26
C VAL A 68 7.64 -1.10 -17.65
N GLU A 69 7.69 -0.75 -18.93
CA GLU A 69 8.48 0.38 -19.44
C GLU A 69 7.92 1.71 -18.95
N ASP A 70 6.60 1.90 -19.02
CA ASP A 70 5.92 3.07 -18.48
C ASP A 70 6.05 3.15 -16.97
N TYR A 71 5.93 2.01 -16.27
CA TYR A 71 6.16 1.92 -14.83
C TYR A 71 7.59 2.37 -14.46
N CYS A 72 8.60 1.88 -15.17
CA CYS A 72 9.99 2.30 -14.98
C CYS A 72 10.16 3.81 -15.21
N SER A 73 9.55 4.34 -16.26
CA SER A 73 9.59 5.78 -16.58
C SER A 73 8.97 6.62 -15.45
N ILE A 74 7.87 6.15 -14.85
CA ILE A 74 7.27 6.81 -13.68
C ILE A 74 8.25 6.81 -12.50
N LEU A 75 8.90 5.68 -12.18
CA LEU A 75 9.88 5.62 -11.10
C LEU A 75 11.07 6.55 -11.36
N ASP A 76 11.58 6.56 -12.59
CA ASP A 76 12.73 7.39 -12.97
C ASP A 76 12.40 8.89 -12.91
N SER A 77 11.14 9.27 -13.20
CA SER A 77 10.66 10.65 -13.06
C SER A 77 10.62 11.17 -11.62
N MET A 78 10.56 10.26 -10.64
CA MET A 78 10.58 10.60 -9.21
C MET A 78 12.00 10.66 -8.63
N ASN A 79 13.02 10.40 -9.44
CA ASN A 79 14.41 10.49 -9.02
C ASN A 79 14.92 11.94 -9.12
N HIS A 80 15.10 12.58 -7.98
CA HIS A 80 15.66 13.93 -7.95
C HIS A 80 17.20 13.87 -7.94
N PRO A 81 17.91 14.62 -8.84
CA PRO A 81 19.37 14.54 -8.99
C PRO A 81 20.16 14.75 -7.68
N LYS A 82 19.63 15.59 -6.79
CA LYS A 82 20.27 15.95 -5.52
C LYS A 82 19.77 15.14 -4.32
N TYR A 83 18.50 14.72 -4.34
CA TYR A 83 17.82 14.18 -3.14
C TYR A 83 17.45 12.70 -3.28
N GLY A 84 17.76 12.10 -4.45
CA GLY A 84 17.52 10.69 -4.71
C GLY A 84 16.05 10.35 -5.01
N ASN A 85 15.75 9.08 -5.04
CA ASN A 85 14.42 8.53 -5.35
C ASN A 85 13.41 8.69 -4.21
N VAL A 86 12.14 8.54 -4.55
CA VAL A 86 11.10 8.22 -3.56
C VAL A 86 11.55 7.06 -2.67
N PHE A 87 11.24 7.11 -1.37
CA PHE A 87 11.68 6.06 -0.46
C PHE A 87 10.91 4.74 -0.69
N GLN A 88 9.59 4.82 -0.88
CA GLN A 88 8.75 3.64 -1.05
C GLN A 88 7.60 3.91 -2.02
N VAL A 89 7.08 2.84 -2.59
CA VAL A 89 5.87 2.86 -3.41
C VAL A 89 4.82 1.91 -2.84
N ALA A 90 3.56 2.33 -2.91
CA ALA A 90 2.40 1.49 -2.65
C ALA A 90 1.78 1.10 -4.00
N LEU A 91 1.89 -0.17 -4.37
CA LEU A 91 1.33 -0.69 -5.61
C LEU A 91 -0.11 -1.12 -5.38
N GLY A 92 -0.99 -0.59 -6.21
CA GLY A 92 -2.42 -0.83 -6.11
C GLY A 92 -3.10 -0.76 -7.47
N GLY A 93 -4.37 -0.35 -7.43
CA GLY A 93 -5.23 -0.23 -8.61
C GLY A 93 -6.35 -1.24 -8.57
N GLY A 94 -6.36 -2.23 -9.48
CA GLY A 94 -7.17 -3.45 -9.39
C GLY A 94 -6.56 -4.46 -8.41
N GLU A 95 -6.27 -5.67 -8.90
CA GLU A 95 -5.51 -6.65 -8.12
C GLU A 95 -4.06 -6.71 -8.65
N PRO A 96 -3.06 -6.25 -7.87
CA PRO A 96 -1.68 -6.25 -8.33
C PRO A 96 -1.13 -7.64 -8.69
N LEU A 97 -1.56 -8.69 -7.97
CA LEU A 97 -1.11 -10.06 -8.24
C LEU A 97 -1.67 -10.65 -9.55
N GLU A 98 -2.69 -10.03 -10.14
CA GLU A 98 -3.19 -10.39 -11.48
C GLU A 98 -2.38 -9.74 -12.60
N HIS A 99 -1.47 -8.82 -12.28
CA HIS A 99 -0.60 -8.21 -13.28
C HIS A 99 0.40 -9.24 -13.83
N PRO A 100 0.45 -9.48 -15.15
CA PRO A 100 1.27 -10.54 -15.74
C PRO A 100 2.76 -10.38 -15.43
N ASN A 101 3.24 -9.15 -15.30
CA ASN A 101 4.64 -8.82 -15.02
C ASN A 101 4.85 -8.36 -13.56
N PHE A 102 3.98 -8.74 -12.60
CA PHE A 102 4.06 -8.25 -11.23
C PHE A 102 5.43 -8.42 -10.58
N LEU A 103 6.03 -9.62 -10.70
CA LEU A 103 7.35 -9.88 -10.11
C LEU A 103 8.48 -9.07 -10.76
N GLU A 104 8.35 -8.75 -12.04
CA GLU A 104 9.27 -7.86 -12.76
C GLU A 104 9.15 -6.42 -12.24
N ILE A 105 7.94 -5.92 -12.05
CA ILE A 105 7.65 -4.62 -11.42
C ILE A 105 8.32 -4.53 -10.05
N ILE A 106 8.20 -5.57 -9.22
CA ILE A 106 8.86 -5.63 -7.91
C ILE A 106 10.38 -5.56 -8.07
N ALA A 107 10.96 -6.34 -8.99
CA ALA A 107 12.40 -6.35 -9.24
C ALA A 107 12.91 -4.97 -9.71
N GLU A 108 12.20 -4.31 -10.63
CA GLU A 108 12.54 -2.98 -11.13
C GLU A 108 12.48 -1.90 -10.04
N THR A 109 11.51 -2.02 -9.13
CA THR A 109 11.39 -1.15 -7.95
C THR A 109 12.59 -1.32 -7.02
N CYS A 110 12.92 -2.57 -6.66
CA CYS A 110 14.07 -2.89 -5.80
C CYS A 110 15.40 -2.45 -6.43
N ARG A 111 15.56 -2.62 -7.75
CA ARG A 111 16.78 -2.21 -8.49
C ARG A 111 17.06 -0.71 -8.37
N ARG A 112 16.02 0.08 -8.18
CA ARG A 112 16.10 1.54 -7.95
C ARG A 112 16.25 1.91 -6.47
N SER A 113 16.47 0.93 -5.59
CA SER A 113 16.53 1.12 -4.13
C SER A 113 15.27 1.75 -3.54
N ILE A 114 14.12 1.50 -4.17
CA ILE A 114 12.80 1.90 -3.69
C ILE A 114 12.16 0.69 -3.00
N VAL A 115 11.51 0.89 -1.87
CA VAL A 115 10.81 -0.16 -1.13
C VAL A 115 9.41 -0.38 -1.72
N PRO A 116 9.12 -1.53 -2.37
CA PRO A 116 7.78 -1.81 -2.83
C PRO A 116 6.89 -2.32 -1.70
N ASN A 117 5.66 -1.82 -1.66
CA ASN A 117 4.56 -2.33 -0.84
C ASN A 117 3.37 -2.56 -1.75
N PHE A 118 2.45 -3.43 -1.38
CA PHE A 118 1.21 -3.57 -2.15
C PHE A 118 0.02 -4.00 -1.30
N THR A 119 -1.18 -3.72 -1.84
CA THR A 119 -2.44 -4.19 -1.28
C THR A 119 -3.03 -5.23 -2.20
N THR A 120 -3.50 -6.34 -1.64
CA THR A 120 -4.09 -7.46 -2.40
C THR A 120 -5.39 -7.94 -1.77
N ASN A 121 -6.27 -8.47 -2.60
CA ASN A 121 -7.45 -9.21 -2.14
C ASN A 121 -7.12 -10.63 -1.64
N GLY A 122 -5.88 -11.08 -1.78
CA GLY A 122 -5.35 -12.35 -1.30
C GLY A 122 -5.67 -13.59 -2.15
N MET A 123 -6.53 -13.49 -3.16
CA MET A 123 -7.00 -14.69 -3.92
C MET A 123 -5.84 -15.47 -4.56
N LEU A 124 -4.85 -14.77 -5.10
CA LEU A 124 -3.70 -15.38 -5.79
C LEU A 124 -2.49 -15.64 -4.88
N LEU A 125 -2.58 -15.36 -3.58
CA LEU A 125 -1.47 -15.67 -2.66
C LEU A 125 -1.27 -17.17 -2.55
N THR A 126 -0.01 -17.58 -2.75
CA THR A 126 0.47 -18.95 -2.60
C THR A 126 1.82 -18.94 -1.87
N PRO A 127 2.26 -20.03 -1.25
CA PRO A 127 3.60 -20.11 -0.65
C PRO A 127 4.72 -19.76 -1.65
N LYS A 128 4.55 -20.16 -2.92
CA LYS A 128 5.51 -19.88 -3.99
C LYS A 128 5.62 -18.36 -4.25
N ILE A 129 4.49 -17.66 -4.38
CA ILE A 129 4.48 -16.20 -4.59
C ILE A 129 5.07 -15.49 -3.37
N CYS A 130 4.65 -15.86 -2.15
CA CYS A 130 5.17 -15.26 -0.93
C CYS A 130 6.69 -15.48 -0.80
N GLY A 131 7.20 -16.68 -1.11
CA GLY A 131 8.62 -16.97 -1.14
C GLY A 131 9.40 -16.13 -2.17
N SER A 132 8.82 -15.86 -3.34
CA SER A 132 9.43 -14.97 -4.36
C SER A 132 9.51 -13.51 -3.93
N LEU A 133 8.64 -13.07 -3.03
CA LEU A 133 8.54 -11.71 -2.50
C LEU A 133 9.35 -11.51 -1.23
N SER A 134 9.70 -12.59 -0.51
CA SER A 134 10.46 -12.54 0.73
C SER A 134 11.76 -11.76 0.57
N GLY A 135 12.03 -10.84 1.48
CA GLY A 135 13.20 -9.96 1.46
C GLY A 135 13.19 -8.85 0.40
N LYS A 136 12.15 -8.76 -0.42
CA LYS A 136 12.02 -7.73 -1.48
C LYS A 136 10.90 -6.73 -1.19
N ILE A 137 9.92 -7.11 -0.38
CA ILE A 137 8.73 -6.32 -0.08
C ILE A 137 8.87 -5.68 1.30
N GLY A 138 8.50 -4.41 1.41
CA GLY A 138 8.42 -3.72 2.69
C GLY A 138 7.24 -4.22 3.51
N ALA A 139 6.05 -4.23 2.93
CA ALA A 139 4.84 -4.77 3.55
C ALA A 139 3.80 -5.19 2.50
N VAL A 140 2.94 -6.12 2.88
CA VAL A 140 1.73 -6.51 2.14
C VAL A 140 0.50 -6.23 2.99
N ALA A 141 -0.52 -5.64 2.41
CA ALA A 141 -1.82 -5.45 3.04
C ALA A 141 -2.87 -6.38 2.42
N LEU A 142 -3.53 -7.20 3.25
CA LEU A 142 -4.72 -7.95 2.86
C LEU A 142 -5.95 -7.07 3.00
N SER A 143 -6.69 -6.88 1.91
CA SER A 143 -7.92 -6.08 1.89
C SER A 143 -9.15 -6.94 2.18
N VAL A 144 -9.82 -6.67 3.30
CA VAL A 144 -11.03 -7.38 3.75
C VAL A 144 -12.13 -6.39 4.12
N SER A 145 -13.38 -6.83 4.01
CA SER A 145 -14.56 -6.06 4.45
C SER A 145 -15.25 -6.69 5.68
N SER A 146 -14.82 -7.90 6.06
CA SER A 146 -15.19 -8.54 7.32
C SER A 146 -14.09 -9.50 7.76
N MET A 147 -14.09 -9.87 9.02
CA MET A 147 -13.19 -10.92 9.55
C MET A 147 -13.51 -12.31 9.03
N ALA A 148 -14.72 -12.50 8.48
CA ALA A 148 -15.10 -13.74 7.80
C ALA A 148 -14.43 -13.87 6.42
N ASP A 149 -14.11 -12.73 5.77
CA ASP A 149 -13.41 -12.69 4.47
C ASP A 149 -11.90 -12.98 4.62
N LEU A 150 -11.36 -12.92 5.85
CA LEU A 150 -9.94 -13.14 6.11
C LEU A 150 -9.61 -14.62 6.06
N GLU A 151 -8.96 -15.04 4.98
CA GLU A 151 -8.41 -16.38 4.86
C GLU A 151 -7.12 -16.54 5.68
N LEU A 152 -7.21 -17.12 6.88
CA LEU A 152 -6.06 -17.30 7.78
C LEU A 152 -4.90 -18.05 7.13
N LYS A 153 -5.19 -18.98 6.20
CA LYS A 153 -4.15 -19.68 5.44
C LYS A 153 -3.33 -18.74 4.57
N LYS A 154 -3.95 -17.74 3.96
CA LYS A 154 -3.26 -16.72 3.15
C LYS A 154 -2.43 -15.79 4.01
N LEU A 155 -2.96 -15.43 5.18
CA LEU A 155 -2.22 -14.68 6.20
C LEU A 155 -0.97 -15.45 6.63
N ALA A 156 -1.10 -16.76 6.94
CA ALA A 156 0.03 -17.60 7.31
C ALA A 156 1.12 -17.65 6.22
N PHE A 157 0.78 -17.75 4.93
CA PHE A 157 1.77 -17.73 3.85
C PHE A 157 2.66 -16.49 3.84
N LEU A 158 2.10 -15.33 4.16
CA LEU A 158 2.85 -14.07 4.24
C LEU A 158 3.74 -14.04 5.47
N ILE A 159 3.18 -14.41 6.64
CA ILE A 159 3.91 -14.43 7.92
C ILE A 159 5.07 -15.44 7.87
N ASP A 160 4.83 -16.66 7.37
CA ASP A 160 5.85 -17.71 7.24
C ASP A 160 6.97 -17.32 6.27
N ALA A 161 6.67 -16.51 5.26
CA ALA A 161 7.66 -15.94 4.36
C ALA A 161 8.43 -14.74 4.97
N GLY A 162 8.16 -14.35 6.22
CA GLY A 162 8.79 -13.22 6.89
C GLY A 162 8.37 -11.85 6.35
N ILE A 163 7.21 -11.77 5.68
CA ILE A 163 6.70 -10.53 5.10
C ILE A 163 5.87 -9.79 6.14
N LYS A 164 6.19 -8.50 6.37
CA LYS A 164 5.34 -7.63 7.21
C LYS A 164 3.95 -7.56 6.62
N THR A 165 2.97 -8.02 7.38
CA THR A 165 1.60 -8.17 6.91
C THR A 165 0.68 -7.22 7.65
N ASN A 166 -0.05 -6.41 6.90
CA ASN A 166 -1.11 -5.54 7.40
C ASN A 166 -2.47 -6.05 6.95
N ILE A 167 -3.52 -5.61 7.64
CA ILE A 167 -4.89 -5.78 7.19
C ILE A 167 -5.47 -4.41 6.87
N HIS A 168 -5.95 -4.23 5.65
CA HIS A 168 -6.79 -3.11 5.25
C HIS A 168 -8.24 -3.50 5.45
N TYR A 169 -8.83 -3.08 6.57
CA TYR A 169 -10.23 -3.34 6.88
C TYR A 169 -11.12 -2.23 6.32
N VAL A 170 -11.95 -2.57 5.33
CA VAL A 170 -12.84 -1.61 4.69
C VAL A 170 -14.05 -1.38 5.59
N LEU A 171 -14.06 -0.22 6.25
CA LEU A 171 -15.06 0.16 7.24
C LEU A 171 -16.31 0.75 6.57
N SER A 172 -17.47 0.23 6.95
CA SER A 172 -18.78 0.69 6.53
C SER A 172 -19.73 0.77 7.75
N LYS A 173 -20.92 1.33 7.56
CA LYS A 173 -21.94 1.33 8.63
C LYS A 173 -22.35 -0.10 9.05
N ASN A 174 -22.28 -1.06 8.12
CA ASN A 174 -22.75 -2.43 8.36
C ASN A 174 -21.78 -3.30 9.14
N ASN A 175 -20.50 -2.92 9.24
CA ASN A 175 -19.47 -3.69 9.95
C ASN A 175 -18.80 -2.91 11.09
N LEU A 176 -19.40 -1.80 11.54
CA LEU A 176 -18.87 -0.96 12.61
C LEU A 176 -18.76 -1.73 13.94
N GLU A 177 -19.73 -2.59 14.25
CA GLU A 177 -19.71 -3.41 15.46
C GLU A 177 -18.53 -4.41 15.43
N GLU A 178 -18.29 -5.07 14.29
CA GLU A 178 -17.15 -5.97 14.12
C GLU A 178 -15.82 -5.20 14.25
N ALA A 179 -15.72 -3.99 13.70
CA ALA A 179 -14.55 -3.13 13.88
C ALA A 179 -14.31 -2.79 15.36
N CYS A 180 -15.35 -2.52 16.13
CA CYS A 180 -15.26 -2.33 17.58
C CYS A 180 -14.80 -3.61 18.30
N MET A 181 -15.23 -4.79 17.86
CA MET A 181 -14.76 -6.07 18.41
C MET A 181 -13.27 -6.30 18.12
N ILE A 182 -12.81 -5.94 16.91
CA ILE A 182 -11.37 -5.98 16.57
C ILE A 182 -10.57 -5.09 17.54
N LEU A 183 -11.00 -3.84 17.74
CA LEU A 183 -10.34 -2.91 18.66
C LEU A 183 -10.33 -3.37 20.12
N ARG A 184 -11.34 -4.15 20.54
CA ARG A 184 -11.42 -4.77 21.88
C ARG A 184 -10.58 -6.05 22.01
N GLY A 185 -9.90 -6.47 20.94
CA GLY A 185 -9.04 -7.65 20.94
C GLY A 185 -9.75 -8.98 20.79
N CYS A 186 -11.04 -9.01 20.42
CA CYS A 186 -11.82 -10.26 20.25
C CYS A 186 -11.25 -11.18 19.16
N TYR A 187 -10.37 -10.69 18.31
CA TYR A 187 -9.74 -11.44 17.22
C TYR A 187 -8.23 -11.61 17.37
N ASN A 188 -7.64 -11.27 18.51
CA ASN A 188 -6.19 -11.29 18.71
C ASN A 188 -5.51 -12.63 18.34
N GLU A 189 -6.13 -13.75 18.69
CA GLU A 189 -5.59 -15.07 18.34
C GLU A 189 -5.51 -15.29 16.82
N LYS A 190 -6.54 -14.86 16.07
CA LYS A 190 -6.59 -14.97 14.60
C LYS A 190 -5.63 -14.01 13.91
N LEU A 191 -5.27 -12.92 14.57
CA LEU A 191 -4.46 -11.82 14.05
C LEU A 191 -3.01 -11.88 14.56
N ASN A 192 -2.61 -12.99 15.17
CA ASN A 192 -1.25 -13.15 15.63
C ASN A 192 -0.26 -13.08 14.47
N GLY A 193 0.83 -12.35 14.67
CA GLY A 193 1.89 -12.16 13.67
C GLY A 193 1.63 -11.05 12.64
N ILE A 194 0.47 -10.39 12.66
CA ILE A 194 0.27 -9.20 11.82
C ILE A 194 1.00 -7.98 12.39
N ASN A 195 1.39 -7.07 11.49
CA ASN A 195 2.07 -5.83 11.86
C ASN A 195 1.07 -4.72 12.26
N ALA A 196 -0.02 -4.56 11.50
CA ALA A 196 -1.03 -3.54 11.77
C ALA A 196 -2.39 -3.85 11.12
N ILE A 197 -3.45 -3.24 11.67
CA ILE A 197 -4.76 -3.13 11.03
C ILE A 197 -5.01 -1.68 10.71
N ILE A 198 -5.33 -1.39 9.45
CA ILE A 198 -5.67 -0.06 8.97
C ILE A 198 -7.15 -0.04 8.60
N PHE A 199 -7.93 0.76 9.32
CA PHE A 199 -9.34 0.95 9.01
C PHE A 199 -9.48 2.00 7.90
N LEU A 200 -10.01 1.57 6.75
CA LEU A 200 -10.22 2.42 5.59
C LEU A 200 -11.73 2.70 5.45
N THR A 201 -12.12 3.97 5.48
CA THR A 201 -13.52 4.33 5.30
C THR A 201 -14.00 4.03 3.89
N TYR A 202 -15.18 3.45 3.79
CA TYR A 202 -15.87 3.24 2.52
C TYR A 202 -16.19 4.61 1.88
N GLY A 203 -15.56 4.89 0.74
CA GLY A 203 -15.84 6.07 -0.06
C GLY A 203 -16.96 5.79 -1.06
N SER A 204 -18.18 6.28 -0.82
CA SER A 204 -19.24 6.14 -1.83
C SER A 204 -18.93 7.00 -3.06
N LYS A 205 -19.29 6.49 -4.26
CA LYS A 205 -19.17 7.25 -5.53
C LYS A 205 -19.88 8.61 -5.48
N TYR A 206 -20.89 8.74 -4.63
CA TYR A 206 -21.67 9.97 -4.44
C TYR A 206 -20.88 11.12 -3.80
N HIS A 207 -20.01 10.83 -2.83
CA HIS A 207 -19.19 11.84 -2.17
C HIS A 207 -18.08 12.42 -3.04
N ARG A 208 -17.59 11.67 -4.05
CA ARG A 208 -16.57 12.18 -4.99
C ARG A 208 -17.07 13.31 -5.88
N LYS A 209 -18.33 13.26 -6.32
CA LYS A 209 -18.90 14.32 -7.17
C LYS A 209 -19.14 15.62 -6.40
N GLN A 210 -19.44 15.55 -5.11
CA GLN A 210 -19.67 16.75 -4.28
C GLN A 210 -18.35 17.43 -3.86
N ASN A 211 -17.29 16.67 -3.57
CA ASN A 211 -15.98 17.26 -3.18
C ASN A 211 -15.24 17.91 -4.34
N LEU A 212 -15.43 17.46 -5.60
CA LEU A 212 -14.83 18.11 -6.77
C LEU A 212 -15.51 19.45 -7.14
N SER A 213 -16.75 19.68 -6.72
CA SER A 213 -17.43 20.95 -6.94
C SER A 213 -17.06 22.03 -5.92
N SER A 214 -16.54 21.64 -4.73
CA SER A 214 -16.13 22.58 -3.67
C SER A 214 -14.68 23.08 -3.82
N TYR A 215 -13.89 22.51 -4.73
CA TYR A 215 -12.50 22.94 -5.02
C TYR A 215 -12.38 23.83 -6.28
N LYS A 216 -13.48 24.38 -6.78
CA LYS A 216 -13.44 25.45 -7.77
C LYS A 216 -13.57 26.78 -7.07
N ASN A 217 -12.43 27.39 -6.89
CA ASN A 217 -12.08 28.81 -6.70
C ASN A 217 -11.44 29.20 -5.36
N PRO A 218 -10.55 30.16 -5.40
CA PRO A 218 -10.75 31.55 -5.81
C PRO A 218 -10.16 31.90 -7.13
#